data_65abf5b2133296df63277a65290d9a3d
#
_entry.id   65abf5b2133296df63277a65290d9a3d
#
_cell.length_a   1.000
_cell.length_b   1.000
_cell.length_c   1.000
_cell.angle_alpha   90.00
_cell.angle_beta   90.00
_cell.angle_gamma   90.00
#
_symmetry.space_group_name_H-M   'P 1'
#
loop_
_entity.id
_entity.type
_entity.pdbx_description
1 polymer ?
#
loop_
_entity_poly.entity_id
_entity_poly.type
_entity_poly.pdbx_seq_one_letter_code
_entity_poly.pdbx_strand_id
1 'polypeptide(L)'
;MLKAKVVMPDGVVVATEEGTPQGGPLSPLLSNIVLDELDHEMARRGYRFVRYADDTNVYVRSQRSGQRVMASIVRFIEGKLRLKVNLAKSAVAKPEERHFLGFRLRREPLDGTVEVLLSVRSTDRVAESIKTKTPRNWGQSLESCIKSLNVFLMGWIAFFWICTAAEERTLQNLDAHIRRRLRALVLRHWKRRRTIARRLIKLGVKPKTAWRRVYEGRKSLWALSHDSAVHRGLRNAYFAERGLVSLLERWRELHERAVAASAQLTLEWG
;
A
#
# COMPACT_ATOMS: atom_id res chain seq x y z
N MET A 1 -30.66 17.80 14.27
CA MET A 1 -29.65 17.26 15.20
C MET A 1 -29.73 15.75 15.22
N LEU A 2 -28.72 15.10 14.73
CA LEU A 2 -28.64 13.64 14.70
C LEU A 2 -28.18 13.15 16.09
N LYS A 3 -29.12 12.90 16.97
CA LYS A 3 -28.84 12.20 18.24
C LYS A 3 -28.78 10.70 17.96
N ALA A 4 -27.62 10.20 17.58
CA ALA A 4 -27.41 8.77 17.43
C ALA A 4 -27.01 8.16 18.78
N LYS A 5 -27.65 7.05 19.13
CA LYS A 5 -27.23 6.23 20.26
C LYS A 5 -26.19 5.21 19.78
N VAL A 6 -25.10 5.08 20.50
CA VAL A 6 -24.05 4.07 20.22
C VAL A 6 -24.28 2.88 21.14
N VAL A 7 -24.46 1.71 20.58
CA VAL A 7 -24.48 0.46 21.33
C VAL A 7 -23.05 -0.05 21.43
N MET A 8 -22.51 -0.11 22.63
CA MET A 8 -21.18 -0.64 22.91
C MET A 8 -21.17 -2.18 22.79
N PRO A 9 -20.01 -2.84 22.58
CA PRO A 9 -19.93 -4.29 22.48
C PRO A 9 -20.50 -5.07 23.68
N ASP A 10 -20.57 -4.43 24.84
CA ASP A 10 -21.16 -4.93 26.08
C ASP A 10 -22.68 -4.70 26.17
N GLY A 11 -23.31 -4.16 25.11
CA GLY A 11 -24.76 -3.88 25.04
C GLY A 11 -25.19 -2.56 25.70
N VAL A 12 -24.26 -1.79 26.27
CA VAL A 12 -24.58 -0.48 26.90
C VAL A 12 -24.87 0.54 25.81
N VAL A 13 -25.98 1.25 25.92
CA VAL A 13 -26.38 2.32 25.01
C VAL A 13 -25.87 3.66 25.55
N VAL A 14 -24.89 4.24 24.88
CA VAL A 14 -24.32 5.56 25.22
C VAL A 14 -24.89 6.62 24.26
N ALA A 15 -25.44 7.69 24.82
CA ALA A 15 -25.83 8.87 24.06
C ALA A 15 -24.57 9.69 23.73
N THR A 16 -24.39 10.06 22.47
CA THR A 16 -23.33 11.00 22.08
C THR A 16 -23.79 12.43 22.44
N GLU A 17 -23.05 13.06 23.31
CA GLU A 17 -23.32 14.45 23.71
C GLU A 17 -22.89 15.44 22.61
N GLU A 18 -21.79 15.14 21.89
CA GLU A 18 -21.24 15.96 20.81
C GLU A 18 -20.95 15.12 19.56
N GLY A 19 -21.27 15.68 18.38
CA GLY A 19 -20.92 15.12 17.08
C GLY A 19 -21.75 13.91 16.65
N THR A 20 -21.21 13.15 15.71
CA THR A 20 -21.79 11.89 15.20
C THR A 20 -20.88 10.71 15.53
N PRO A 21 -21.45 9.51 15.76
CA PRO A 21 -20.64 8.32 16.06
C PRO A 21 -19.60 8.03 14.96
N GLN A 22 -18.39 7.67 15.35
CA GLN A 22 -17.37 7.21 14.41
C GLN A 22 -17.88 5.97 13.65
N GLY A 23 -17.77 6.01 12.31
CA GLY A 23 -18.23 4.92 11.44
C GLY A 23 -19.70 5.02 11.01
N GLY A 24 -20.43 6.04 11.42
CA GLY A 24 -21.79 6.30 10.93
C GLY A 24 -21.77 6.69 9.42
N PRO A 25 -22.75 6.24 8.60
CA PRO A 25 -22.76 6.49 7.16
C PRO A 25 -22.87 7.99 6.80
N LEU A 26 -23.43 8.83 7.67
CA LEU A 26 -23.55 10.27 7.48
C LEU A 26 -22.34 11.07 7.97
N SER A 27 -21.47 10.50 8.79
CA SER A 27 -20.33 11.21 9.36
C SER A 27 -19.40 11.81 8.32
N PRO A 28 -19.02 11.11 7.22
CA PRO A 28 -18.16 11.69 6.19
C PRO A 28 -18.83 12.85 5.46
N LEU A 29 -20.15 12.78 5.19
CA LEU A 29 -20.89 13.85 4.55
C LEU A 29 -20.94 15.10 5.41
N LEU A 30 -21.31 14.95 6.68
CA LEU A 30 -21.39 16.06 7.62
C LEU A 30 -20.03 16.70 7.87
N SER A 31 -18.97 15.89 7.96
CA SER A 31 -17.60 16.39 8.07
C SER A 31 -17.22 17.22 6.84
N ASN A 32 -17.56 16.78 5.63
CA ASN A 32 -17.27 17.51 4.41
C ASN A 32 -18.06 18.83 4.32
N ILE A 33 -19.33 18.86 4.75
CA ILE A 33 -20.14 20.10 4.79
C ILE A 33 -19.52 21.14 5.72
N VAL A 34 -19.07 20.72 6.92
CA VAL A 34 -18.44 21.65 7.88
C VAL A 34 -17.08 22.12 7.38
N LEU A 35 -16.28 21.24 6.78
CA LEU A 35 -14.93 21.56 6.28
C LEU A 35 -14.93 22.29 4.93
N ASP A 36 -16.06 22.37 4.24
CA ASP A 36 -16.22 23.18 3.03
C ASP A 36 -15.91 24.66 3.29
N GLU A 37 -16.31 25.20 4.44
CA GLU A 37 -15.92 26.56 4.85
C GLU A 37 -14.40 26.73 5.00
N LEU A 38 -13.68 25.69 5.44
CA LEU A 38 -12.22 25.70 5.48
C LEU A 38 -11.62 25.72 4.07
N ASP A 39 -12.17 24.93 3.13
CA ASP A 39 -11.72 24.88 1.75
C ASP A 39 -11.89 26.25 1.08
N HIS A 40 -13.04 26.88 1.24
CA HIS A 40 -13.31 28.22 0.74
C HIS A 40 -12.36 29.27 1.33
N GLU A 41 -12.10 29.22 2.63
CA GLU A 41 -11.17 30.14 3.29
C GLU A 41 -9.73 29.95 2.82
N MET A 42 -9.27 28.70 2.64
CA MET A 42 -7.93 28.42 2.11
C MET A 42 -7.80 28.87 0.64
N ALA A 43 -8.82 28.65 -0.18
CA ALA A 43 -8.88 29.10 -1.56
C ALA A 43 -8.88 30.65 -1.64
N ARG A 44 -9.70 31.33 -0.83
CA ARG A 44 -9.74 32.80 -0.74
C ARG A 44 -8.40 33.42 -0.39
N ARG A 45 -7.60 32.75 0.46
CA ARG A 45 -6.24 33.16 0.83
C ARG A 45 -5.20 32.81 -0.22
N GLY A 46 -5.56 32.13 -1.31
CA GLY A 46 -4.64 31.72 -2.38
C GLY A 46 -3.68 30.59 -1.96
N TYR A 47 -4.04 29.78 -0.98
CA TYR A 47 -3.20 28.66 -0.56
C TYR A 47 -3.31 27.52 -1.57
N ARG A 48 -2.18 26.86 -1.83
CA ARG A 48 -2.14 25.59 -2.54
C ARG A 48 -2.35 24.47 -1.53
N PHE A 49 -3.46 23.80 -1.59
CA PHE A 49 -3.81 22.76 -0.62
C PHE A 49 -4.49 21.56 -1.27
N VAL A 50 -4.48 20.46 -0.55
CA VAL A 50 -5.23 19.24 -0.87
C VAL A 50 -5.86 18.74 0.42
N ARG A 51 -7.16 18.45 0.38
CA ARG A 51 -7.87 17.85 1.52
C ARG A 51 -8.51 16.53 1.10
N TYR A 52 -8.41 15.56 1.97
CA TYR A 52 -9.14 14.30 1.91
C TYR A 52 -9.75 14.00 3.27
N ALA A 53 -11.06 14.09 3.38
CA ALA A 53 -11.80 14.07 4.65
C ALA A 53 -11.24 15.12 5.63
N ASP A 54 -10.73 14.69 6.78
CA ASP A 54 -10.10 15.51 7.81
C ASP A 54 -8.59 15.75 7.61
N ASP A 55 -7.95 14.97 6.73
CA ASP A 55 -6.55 15.15 6.41
C ASP A 55 -6.34 16.28 5.38
N THR A 56 -5.60 17.33 5.77
CA THR A 56 -5.33 18.50 4.92
C THR A 56 -3.83 18.76 4.83
N ASN A 57 -3.32 18.90 3.61
CA ASN A 57 -1.96 19.36 3.35
C ASN A 57 -1.99 20.72 2.65
N VAL A 58 -1.22 21.68 3.20
CA VAL A 58 -1.03 23.02 2.61
C VAL A 58 0.42 23.19 2.22
N TYR A 59 0.68 23.53 0.96
CA TYR A 59 2.03 23.64 0.41
C TYR A 59 2.51 25.10 0.44
N VAL A 60 3.65 25.31 1.05
CA VAL A 60 4.28 26.64 1.21
C VAL A 60 5.77 26.58 0.86
N ARG A 61 6.36 27.76 0.58
CA ARG A 61 7.75 27.84 0.11
C ARG A 61 8.81 27.75 1.23
N SER A 62 8.44 28.02 2.48
CA SER A 62 9.39 28.06 3.60
C SER A 62 8.76 27.55 4.89
N GLN A 63 9.58 27.04 5.80
CA GLN A 63 9.15 26.60 7.12
C GLN A 63 8.51 27.75 7.93
N ARG A 64 9.09 28.95 7.89
CA ARG A 64 8.53 30.14 8.56
C ARG A 64 7.14 30.50 8.03
N SER A 65 6.94 30.39 6.72
CA SER A 65 5.62 30.55 6.10
C SER A 65 4.65 29.45 6.56
N GLY A 66 5.10 28.19 6.60
CA GLY A 66 4.32 27.06 7.09
C GLY A 66 3.83 27.25 8.52
N GLN A 67 4.69 27.70 9.42
CA GLN A 67 4.30 27.96 10.81
C GLN A 67 3.22 29.04 10.93
N ARG A 68 3.34 30.14 10.16
CA ARG A 68 2.33 31.20 10.13
C ARG A 68 1.00 30.73 9.57
N VAL A 69 1.04 29.97 8.48
CA VAL A 69 -0.15 29.39 7.84
C VAL A 69 -0.83 28.42 8.78
N MET A 70 -0.08 27.51 9.41
CA MET A 70 -0.62 26.55 10.37
C MET A 70 -1.30 27.26 11.54
N ALA A 71 -0.65 28.24 12.17
CA ALA A 71 -1.24 29.01 13.27
C ALA A 71 -2.52 29.74 12.85
N SER A 72 -2.56 30.24 11.61
CA SER A 72 -3.73 30.91 11.05
C SER A 72 -4.90 29.95 10.78
N ILE A 73 -4.61 28.76 10.23
CA ILE A 73 -5.62 27.71 9.98
C ILE A 73 -6.15 27.18 11.30
N VAL A 74 -5.31 26.89 12.27
CA VAL A 74 -5.73 26.44 13.61
C VAL A 74 -6.71 27.43 14.23
N ARG A 75 -6.38 28.73 14.23
CA ARG A 75 -7.28 29.77 14.73
C ARG A 75 -8.62 29.82 14.00
N PHE A 76 -8.64 29.60 12.70
CA PHE A 76 -9.88 29.57 11.94
C PHE A 76 -10.73 28.35 12.30
N ILE A 77 -10.12 27.16 12.37
CA ILE A 77 -10.82 25.90 12.70
C ILE A 77 -11.38 25.96 14.12
N GLU A 78 -10.59 26.38 15.09
CA GLU A 78 -11.01 26.44 16.49
C GLU A 78 -11.95 27.63 16.79
N GLY A 79 -11.68 28.79 16.22
CA GLY A 79 -12.48 30.00 16.47
C GLY A 79 -13.80 30.03 15.68
N LYS A 80 -13.78 29.74 14.38
CA LYS A 80 -14.97 29.83 13.52
C LYS A 80 -15.73 28.51 13.42
N LEU A 81 -15.03 27.40 13.11
CA LEU A 81 -15.68 26.12 12.95
C LEU A 81 -15.94 25.40 14.28
N ARG A 82 -15.34 25.88 15.37
CA ARG A 82 -15.42 25.30 16.73
C ARG A 82 -15.02 23.81 16.78
N LEU A 83 -14.07 23.42 15.88
CA LEU A 83 -13.51 22.07 15.86
C LEU A 83 -12.16 22.08 16.56
N LYS A 84 -11.78 20.95 17.16
CA LYS A 84 -10.46 20.77 17.81
C LYS A 84 -9.44 20.26 16.80
N VAL A 85 -8.29 20.94 16.70
CA VAL A 85 -7.17 20.49 15.85
C VAL A 85 -6.26 19.54 16.62
N ASN A 86 -5.95 18.39 16.04
CA ASN A 86 -5.00 17.44 16.63
C ASN A 86 -3.56 17.90 16.39
N LEU A 87 -3.04 18.76 17.26
CA LEU A 87 -1.70 19.32 17.18
C LEU A 87 -0.59 18.25 17.24
N ALA A 88 -0.83 17.11 17.92
CA ALA A 88 0.14 16.03 17.98
C ALA A 88 0.36 15.33 16.62
N LYS A 89 -0.65 15.34 15.74
CA LYS A 89 -0.57 14.81 14.37
C LYS A 89 -0.26 15.86 13.32
N SER A 90 -0.45 17.15 13.65
CA SER A 90 -0.22 18.27 12.74
C SER A 90 1.22 18.75 12.84
N ALA A 91 1.88 18.97 11.71
CA ALA A 91 3.27 19.44 11.71
C ALA A 91 3.60 20.24 10.44
N VAL A 92 4.55 21.16 10.57
CA VAL A 92 5.21 21.81 9.45
C VAL A 92 6.51 21.07 9.19
N ALA A 93 6.61 20.41 8.04
CA ALA A 93 7.75 19.58 7.69
C ALA A 93 7.94 19.56 6.16
N LYS A 94 9.06 19.01 5.70
CA LYS A 94 9.27 18.79 4.27
C LYS A 94 8.33 17.70 3.75
N PRO A 95 7.90 17.77 2.47
CA PRO A 95 7.03 16.75 1.87
C PRO A 95 7.59 15.32 1.99
N GLU A 96 8.92 15.17 1.92
CA GLU A 96 9.58 13.86 2.02
C GLU A 96 9.45 13.21 3.41
N GLU A 97 9.26 14.01 4.46
CA GLU A 97 9.14 13.56 5.84
C GLU A 97 7.69 13.20 6.22
N ARG A 98 6.74 13.53 5.35
CA ARG A 98 5.31 13.32 5.60
C ARG A 98 4.71 12.36 4.58
N HIS A 99 3.59 11.77 4.94
CA HIS A 99 2.82 10.93 4.03
C HIS A 99 1.37 11.42 3.96
N PHE A 100 0.80 11.29 2.78
CA PHE A 100 -0.61 11.60 2.51
C PHE A 100 -1.21 10.46 1.68
N LEU A 101 -2.33 9.89 2.13
CA LEU A 101 -3.01 8.75 1.48
C LEU A 101 -2.10 7.54 1.19
N GLY A 102 -1.08 7.35 2.02
CA GLY A 102 -0.14 6.25 1.82
C GLY A 102 1.01 6.53 0.86
N PHE A 103 1.09 7.74 0.34
CA PHE A 103 2.19 8.24 -0.49
C PHE A 103 3.05 9.24 0.26
N ARG A 104 4.25 9.47 -0.25
CA ARG A 104 5.14 10.58 0.10
C ARG A 104 5.65 11.22 -1.18
N LEU A 105 5.92 12.51 -1.14
CA LEU A 105 6.48 13.23 -2.27
C LEU A 105 7.96 13.46 -2.05
N ARG A 106 8.77 13.30 -3.11
CA ARG A 106 10.19 13.64 -3.09
C ARG A 106 10.50 14.51 -4.30
N ARG A 107 11.28 15.56 -4.09
CA ARG A 107 11.80 16.35 -5.21
C ARG A 107 13.13 15.75 -5.66
N GLU A 108 13.23 15.40 -6.93
CA GLU A 108 14.49 14.94 -7.52
C GLU A 108 15.48 16.10 -7.58
N PRO A 109 16.68 15.96 -7.01
CA PRO A 109 17.64 17.07 -6.93
C PRO A 109 18.17 17.54 -8.29
N LEU A 110 18.24 16.64 -9.29
CA LEU A 110 18.87 16.91 -10.59
C LEU A 110 17.98 17.74 -11.51
N ASP A 111 16.73 17.36 -11.66
CA ASP A 111 15.79 17.97 -12.61
C ASP A 111 14.63 18.71 -11.95
N GLY A 112 14.50 18.58 -10.63
CA GLY A 112 13.46 19.22 -9.84
C GLY A 112 12.08 18.60 -10.01
N THR A 113 11.97 17.46 -10.68
CA THR A 113 10.71 16.70 -10.82
C THR A 113 10.20 16.23 -9.47
N VAL A 114 8.89 16.06 -9.35
CA VAL A 114 8.28 15.54 -8.13
C VAL A 114 7.99 14.07 -8.32
N GLU A 115 8.64 13.24 -7.53
CA GLU A 115 8.39 11.82 -7.46
C GLU A 115 7.29 11.51 -6.44
N VAL A 116 6.38 10.64 -6.83
CA VAL A 116 5.34 10.08 -5.95
C VAL A 116 5.81 8.71 -5.49
N LEU A 117 6.16 8.60 -4.23
CA LEU A 117 6.71 7.39 -3.63
C LEU A 117 5.69 6.74 -2.68
N LEU A 118 5.82 5.44 -2.49
CA LEU A 118 5.08 4.73 -1.45
C LEU A 118 5.59 5.16 -0.06
N SER A 119 4.69 5.37 0.89
CA SER A 119 5.12 5.58 2.28
C SER A 119 5.66 4.27 2.87
N VAL A 120 6.61 4.36 3.79
CA VAL A 120 7.11 3.19 4.54
C VAL A 120 5.97 2.40 5.17
N ARG A 121 5.00 3.12 5.75
CA ARG A 121 3.80 2.51 6.33
C ARG A 121 2.98 1.70 5.32
N SER A 122 2.89 2.16 4.07
CA SER A 122 2.17 1.43 3.00
C SER A 122 2.91 0.17 2.58
N THR A 123 4.24 0.24 2.46
CA THR A 123 5.07 -0.92 2.13
C THR A 123 5.06 -1.97 3.24
N ASP A 124 5.11 -1.57 4.51
CA ASP A 124 5.02 -2.47 5.66
C ASP A 124 3.64 -3.15 5.73
N ARG A 125 2.57 -2.38 5.53
CA ARG A 125 1.19 -2.91 5.54
C ARG A 125 0.95 -3.92 4.43
N VAL A 126 1.42 -3.67 3.22
CA VAL A 126 1.28 -4.64 2.12
C VAL A 126 2.11 -5.89 2.40
N ALA A 127 3.32 -5.76 2.92
CA ALA A 127 4.17 -6.90 3.28
C ALA A 127 3.51 -7.77 4.38
N GLU A 128 2.92 -7.17 5.41
CA GLU A 128 2.19 -7.89 6.46
C GLU A 128 0.91 -8.54 5.92
N SER A 129 0.18 -7.85 5.03
CA SER A 129 -1.01 -8.41 4.37
C SER A 129 -0.65 -9.62 3.49
N ILE A 130 0.45 -9.55 2.75
CA ILE A 130 0.98 -10.69 1.99
C ILE A 130 1.31 -11.85 2.94
N LYS A 131 1.93 -11.57 4.08
CA LYS A 131 2.27 -12.57 5.08
C LYS A 131 1.02 -13.24 5.66
N THR A 132 0.00 -12.48 6.01
CA THR A 132 -1.28 -12.99 6.53
C THR A 132 -2.01 -13.85 5.50
N LYS A 133 -2.02 -13.43 4.23
CA LYS A 133 -2.68 -14.16 3.13
C LYS A 133 -1.89 -15.37 2.61
N THR A 134 -0.64 -15.54 3.03
CA THR A 134 0.20 -16.68 2.70
C THR A 134 0.73 -17.38 3.97
N PRO A 135 -0.15 -17.86 4.87
CA PRO A 135 0.29 -18.49 6.11
C PRO A 135 1.04 -19.80 5.81
N ARG A 136 2.02 -20.13 6.65
CA ARG A 136 2.87 -21.32 6.45
C ARG A 136 2.10 -22.64 6.59
N ASN A 137 1.01 -22.64 7.31
CA ASN A 137 0.12 -23.78 7.55
C ASN A 137 -1.14 -23.74 6.68
N TRP A 138 -1.06 -23.14 5.49
CA TRP A 138 -2.16 -23.11 4.53
C TRP A 138 -2.60 -24.53 4.18
N GLY A 139 -3.84 -24.87 4.54
CA GLY A 139 -4.39 -26.21 4.36
C GLY A 139 -5.02 -26.48 2.99
N GLN A 140 -5.03 -25.47 2.11
CA GLN A 140 -5.63 -25.57 0.77
C GLN A 140 -4.56 -25.63 -0.33
N SER A 141 -4.98 -25.71 -1.59
CA SER A 141 -4.08 -25.76 -2.73
C SER A 141 -3.27 -24.47 -2.93
N LEU A 142 -2.16 -24.56 -3.68
CA LEU A 142 -1.37 -23.40 -4.08
C LEU A 142 -2.19 -22.44 -4.94
N GLU A 143 -3.00 -22.97 -5.82
CA GLU A 143 -3.87 -22.21 -6.74
C GLU A 143 -4.92 -21.40 -5.96
N SER A 144 -5.52 -21.99 -4.93
CA SER A 144 -6.44 -21.30 -4.02
C SER A 144 -5.75 -20.13 -3.29
N CYS A 145 -4.51 -20.35 -2.84
CA CYS A 145 -3.70 -19.30 -2.21
C CYS A 145 -3.40 -18.16 -3.19
N ILE A 146 -2.96 -18.48 -4.40
CA ILE A 146 -2.69 -17.50 -5.47
C ILE A 146 -3.95 -16.71 -5.80
N LYS A 147 -5.10 -17.35 -5.97
CA LYS A 147 -6.37 -16.68 -6.27
C LYS A 147 -6.76 -15.68 -5.17
N SER A 148 -6.71 -16.09 -3.91
CA SER A 148 -7.00 -15.22 -2.77
C SER A 148 -6.02 -14.04 -2.67
N LEU A 149 -4.73 -14.30 -2.93
CA LEU A 149 -3.70 -13.27 -2.92
C LEU A 149 -3.89 -12.26 -4.05
N ASN A 150 -4.20 -12.72 -5.28
CA ASN A 150 -4.40 -11.87 -6.44
C ASN A 150 -5.53 -10.85 -6.25
N VAL A 151 -6.64 -11.24 -5.61
CA VAL A 151 -7.75 -10.31 -5.30
C VAL A 151 -7.22 -9.11 -4.50
N PHE A 152 -6.40 -9.38 -3.49
CA PHE A 152 -5.78 -8.33 -2.69
C PHE A 152 -4.75 -7.50 -3.49
N LEU A 153 -3.85 -8.17 -4.23
CA LEU A 153 -2.79 -7.50 -5.00
C LEU A 153 -3.36 -6.58 -6.08
N MET A 154 -4.42 -7.03 -6.77
CA MET A 154 -5.08 -6.24 -7.80
C MET A 154 -5.74 -4.98 -7.23
N GLY A 155 -6.44 -5.09 -6.09
CA GLY A 155 -7.00 -3.92 -5.42
C GLY A 155 -5.94 -2.96 -4.90
N TRP A 156 -4.84 -3.51 -4.34
CA TRP A 156 -3.74 -2.70 -3.85
C TRP A 156 -3.04 -1.93 -4.96
N ILE A 157 -2.66 -2.58 -6.06
CA ILE A 157 -1.95 -1.92 -7.16
C ILE A 157 -2.86 -0.94 -7.93
N ALA A 158 -4.17 -1.19 -7.98
CA ALA A 158 -5.14 -0.27 -8.58
C ALA A 158 -5.22 1.08 -7.85
N PHE A 159 -4.89 1.12 -6.56
CA PHE A 159 -4.79 2.35 -5.79
C PHE A 159 -3.38 2.97 -5.86
N PHE A 160 -2.33 2.15 -5.77
CA PHE A 160 -0.95 2.61 -5.65
C PHE A 160 -0.22 2.77 -7.00
N TRP A 161 -0.87 2.51 -8.13
CA TRP A 161 -0.24 2.58 -9.45
C TRP A 161 0.30 3.96 -9.82
N ILE A 162 -0.21 5.04 -9.23
CA ILE A 162 0.23 6.42 -9.49
C ILE A 162 1.65 6.72 -8.97
N CYS A 163 2.28 5.81 -8.24
CA CYS A 163 3.68 5.96 -7.84
C CYS A 163 4.60 5.99 -9.07
N THR A 164 5.66 6.82 -8.99
CA THR A 164 6.60 7.03 -10.10
C THR A 164 7.57 5.86 -10.28
N ALA A 165 8.33 5.86 -11.37
CA ALA A 165 9.31 4.83 -11.72
C ALA A 165 10.37 4.58 -10.61
N ALA A 166 10.59 5.54 -9.73
CA ALA A 166 11.46 5.37 -8.56
C ALA A 166 11.03 4.20 -7.64
N GLU A 167 9.77 3.77 -7.71
CA GLU A 167 9.23 2.65 -6.93
C GLU A 167 9.29 1.29 -7.66
N GLU A 168 9.77 1.21 -8.89
CA GLU A 168 9.90 -0.07 -9.60
C GLU A 168 10.66 -1.12 -8.78
N ARG A 169 11.75 -0.71 -8.13
CA ARG A 169 12.55 -1.61 -7.29
C ARG A 169 11.77 -2.10 -6.07
N THR A 170 10.95 -1.26 -5.48
CA THR A 170 10.08 -1.63 -4.34
C THR A 170 9.05 -2.66 -4.78
N LEU A 171 8.38 -2.45 -5.93
CA LEU A 171 7.43 -3.40 -6.49
C LEU A 171 8.10 -4.75 -6.85
N GLN A 172 9.29 -4.70 -7.43
CA GLN A 172 10.09 -5.89 -7.73
C GLN A 172 10.44 -6.69 -6.47
N ASN A 173 10.80 -5.99 -5.38
CA ASN A 173 11.10 -6.60 -4.08
C ASN A 173 9.85 -7.24 -3.45
N LEU A 174 8.69 -6.60 -3.55
CA LEU A 174 7.41 -7.17 -3.11
C LEU A 174 7.08 -8.44 -3.88
N ASP A 175 7.22 -8.43 -5.20
CA ASP A 175 7.05 -9.62 -6.05
C ASP A 175 8.02 -10.76 -5.67
N ALA A 176 9.27 -10.42 -5.40
CA ALA A 176 10.26 -11.40 -4.93
C ALA A 176 9.88 -11.98 -3.55
N HIS A 177 9.37 -11.14 -2.65
CA HIS A 177 8.87 -11.56 -1.34
C HIS A 177 7.67 -12.51 -1.47
N ILE A 178 6.70 -12.18 -2.31
CA ILE A 178 5.53 -13.02 -2.61
C ILE A 178 6.00 -14.40 -3.10
N ARG A 179 6.85 -14.43 -4.11
CA ARG A 179 7.37 -15.69 -4.68
C ARG A 179 8.14 -16.52 -3.65
N ARG A 180 8.92 -15.89 -2.77
CA ARG A 180 9.60 -16.60 -1.68
C ARG A 180 8.61 -17.26 -0.72
N ARG A 181 7.53 -16.57 -0.35
CA ARG A 181 6.50 -17.11 0.51
C ARG A 181 5.78 -18.29 -0.14
N LEU A 182 5.41 -18.16 -1.41
CA LEU A 182 4.77 -19.24 -2.17
C LEU A 182 5.72 -20.45 -2.35
N ARG A 183 7.04 -20.23 -2.57
CA ARG A 183 8.03 -21.32 -2.56
C ARG A 183 8.02 -22.06 -1.23
N ALA A 184 8.03 -21.33 -0.12
CA ALA A 184 8.00 -21.94 1.21
C ALA A 184 6.71 -22.76 1.43
N LEU A 185 5.57 -22.28 0.93
CA LEU A 185 4.29 -22.99 0.96
C LEU A 185 4.35 -24.29 0.14
N VAL A 186 4.87 -24.23 -1.10
CA VAL A 186 5.06 -25.41 -1.96
C VAL A 186 5.96 -26.44 -1.29
N LEU A 187 7.07 -26.01 -0.69
CA LEU A 187 7.96 -26.91 0.03
C LEU A 187 7.27 -27.56 1.24
N ARG A 188 6.40 -26.82 1.93
CA ARG A 188 5.59 -27.34 3.04
C ARG A 188 4.60 -28.40 2.55
N HIS A 189 3.93 -28.21 1.40
CA HIS A 189 3.06 -29.20 0.79
C HIS A 189 3.83 -30.46 0.36
N TRP A 190 5.09 -30.33 -0.04
CA TRP A 190 5.91 -31.49 -0.41
C TRP A 190 6.44 -32.27 0.80
N LYS A 191 6.36 -31.70 2.01
CA LYS A 191 6.64 -32.28 3.32
C LYS A 191 8.07 -32.82 3.48
N ARG A 192 8.39 -33.97 2.85
CA ARG A 192 9.63 -34.71 3.05
C ARG A 192 10.74 -34.25 2.10
N ARG A 193 11.98 -34.10 2.62
CA ARG A 193 13.14 -33.67 1.82
C ARG A 193 13.34 -34.52 0.57
N ARG A 194 13.17 -35.85 0.68
CA ARG A 194 13.23 -36.76 -0.47
C ARG A 194 12.22 -36.37 -1.56
N THR A 195 11.00 -36.02 -1.19
CA THR A 195 9.95 -35.58 -2.12
C THR A 195 10.32 -34.24 -2.75
N ILE A 196 10.85 -33.31 -1.95
CA ILE A 196 11.32 -32.01 -2.42
C ILE A 196 12.39 -32.20 -3.51
N ALA A 197 13.44 -32.97 -3.24
CA ALA A 197 14.51 -33.21 -4.18
C ALA A 197 13.99 -33.84 -5.50
N ARG A 198 13.13 -34.90 -5.40
CA ARG A 198 12.53 -35.56 -6.59
C ARG A 198 11.65 -34.59 -7.42
N ARG A 199 10.86 -33.76 -6.76
CA ARG A 199 10.01 -32.78 -7.45
C ARG A 199 10.83 -31.68 -8.12
N LEU A 200 11.92 -31.19 -7.46
CA LEU A 200 12.83 -30.26 -8.09
C LEU A 200 13.51 -30.84 -9.34
N ILE A 201 13.89 -32.11 -9.30
CA ILE A 201 14.44 -32.81 -10.47
C ILE A 201 13.42 -32.86 -11.61
N LYS A 202 12.16 -33.18 -11.32
CA LYS A 202 11.06 -33.15 -12.32
C LYS A 202 10.87 -31.74 -12.92
N LEU A 203 11.19 -30.68 -12.16
CA LEU A 203 11.15 -29.29 -12.60
C LEU A 203 12.46 -28.84 -13.27
N GLY A 204 13.34 -29.76 -13.68
CA GLY A 204 14.55 -29.49 -14.46
C GLY A 204 15.80 -29.15 -13.66
N VAL A 205 15.80 -29.34 -12.35
CA VAL A 205 17.01 -29.16 -11.53
C VAL A 205 17.91 -30.38 -11.65
N LYS A 206 19.21 -30.19 -11.91
CA LYS A 206 20.19 -31.29 -11.99
C LYS A 206 20.14 -32.17 -10.76
N PRO A 207 20.07 -33.52 -10.86
CA PRO A 207 19.90 -34.44 -9.74
C PRO A 207 20.92 -34.20 -8.59
N LYS A 208 22.21 -34.15 -8.94
CA LYS A 208 23.29 -33.90 -7.96
C LYS A 208 23.07 -32.60 -7.18
N THR A 209 22.65 -31.53 -7.85
CA THR A 209 22.37 -30.22 -7.22
C THR A 209 21.14 -30.30 -6.33
N ALA A 210 20.03 -30.90 -6.79
CA ALA A 210 18.80 -31.02 -6.01
C ALA A 210 19.03 -31.78 -4.71
N TRP A 211 19.66 -32.95 -4.77
CA TRP A 211 19.96 -33.73 -3.58
C TRP A 211 20.89 -32.99 -2.63
N ARG A 212 22.03 -32.49 -3.09
CA ARG A 212 22.98 -31.75 -2.27
C ARG A 212 22.33 -30.58 -1.55
N ARG A 213 21.65 -29.68 -2.30
CA ARG A 213 21.10 -28.45 -1.74
C ARG A 213 19.94 -28.67 -0.76
N VAL A 214 19.09 -29.69 -0.99
CA VAL A 214 17.97 -30.02 -0.10
C VAL A 214 18.44 -30.60 1.22
N TYR A 215 19.59 -31.31 1.24
CA TYR A 215 20.09 -31.94 2.46
C TYR A 215 21.22 -31.13 3.13
N GLU A 216 21.83 -30.18 2.44
CA GLU A 216 22.92 -29.36 2.95
C GLU A 216 22.46 -28.53 4.16
N GLY A 217 23.17 -28.68 5.31
CA GLY A 217 23.00 -27.82 6.49
C GLY A 217 21.67 -27.91 7.22
N ARG A 218 20.86 -28.94 7.00
CA ARG A 218 19.54 -29.15 7.65
C ARG A 218 18.65 -27.90 7.69
N LYS A 219 18.71 -27.06 6.66
CA LYS A 219 17.97 -25.77 6.55
C LYS A 219 16.48 -25.94 6.84
N SER A 220 15.86 -24.95 7.50
CA SER A 220 14.41 -24.88 7.59
C SER A 220 13.79 -24.73 6.18
N LEU A 221 12.52 -25.08 6.00
CA LEU A 221 11.84 -24.90 4.71
C LEU A 221 11.81 -23.42 4.25
N TRP A 222 11.79 -22.50 5.20
CA TRP A 222 11.90 -21.08 4.92
C TRP A 222 13.28 -20.70 4.38
N ALA A 223 14.35 -21.17 4.99
CA ALA A 223 15.70 -20.97 4.49
C ALA A 223 15.90 -21.64 3.12
N LEU A 224 15.37 -22.86 2.96
CA LEU A 224 15.42 -23.60 1.69
C LEU A 224 14.64 -22.90 0.58
N SER A 225 13.56 -22.17 0.88
CA SER A 225 12.79 -21.41 -0.13
C SER A 225 13.61 -20.31 -0.83
N HIS A 226 14.75 -19.94 -0.28
CA HIS A 226 15.71 -18.99 -0.86
C HIS A 226 16.91 -19.67 -1.52
N ASP A 227 16.95 -21.00 -1.51
CA ASP A 227 18.07 -21.75 -2.11
C ASP A 227 18.02 -21.73 -3.64
N SER A 228 19.19 -21.69 -4.26
CA SER A 228 19.33 -21.61 -5.72
C SER A 228 18.67 -22.80 -6.46
N ALA A 229 18.69 -24.00 -5.87
CA ALA A 229 18.02 -25.16 -6.46
C ALA A 229 16.48 -24.98 -6.47
N VAL A 230 15.93 -24.45 -5.39
CA VAL A 230 14.48 -24.14 -5.30
C VAL A 230 14.11 -23.02 -6.28
N HIS A 231 14.95 -21.99 -6.40
CA HIS A 231 14.73 -20.92 -7.39
C HIS A 231 14.74 -21.43 -8.84
N ARG A 232 15.62 -22.38 -9.18
CA ARG A 232 15.67 -22.97 -10.52
C ARG A 232 14.44 -23.85 -10.82
N GLY A 233 13.96 -24.62 -9.86
CA GLY A 233 12.78 -25.48 -10.05
C GLY A 233 11.49 -24.67 -9.99
N LEU A 234 11.33 -23.83 -8.98
CA LEU A 234 10.17 -22.95 -8.77
C LEU A 234 10.50 -21.52 -9.25
N ARG A 235 10.79 -21.40 -10.55
CA ARG A 235 11.10 -20.10 -11.20
C ARG A 235 9.86 -19.21 -11.31
N ASN A 236 10.02 -17.98 -11.74
CA ASN A 236 8.92 -17.03 -11.84
C ASN A 236 7.80 -17.53 -12.76
N ALA A 237 8.14 -18.12 -13.90
CA ALA A 237 7.20 -18.72 -14.84
C ALA A 237 6.29 -19.79 -14.17
N TYR A 238 6.83 -20.59 -13.24
CA TYR A 238 6.03 -21.60 -12.50
C TYR A 238 4.82 -21.00 -11.80
N PHE A 239 4.96 -19.81 -11.23
CA PHE A 239 3.86 -19.11 -10.55
C PHE A 239 2.99 -18.31 -11.51
N ALA A 240 3.59 -17.71 -12.56
CA ALA A 240 2.85 -17.00 -13.61
C ALA A 240 1.90 -17.93 -14.35
N GLU A 241 2.35 -19.15 -14.73
CA GLU A 241 1.54 -20.22 -15.35
C GLU A 241 0.35 -20.64 -14.45
N ARG A 242 0.43 -20.40 -13.14
CA ARG A 242 -0.65 -20.62 -12.16
C ARG A 242 -1.46 -19.38 -11.85
N GLY A 243 -1.28 -18.34 -12.67
CA GLY A 243 -2.05 -17.10 -12.61
C GLY A 243 -1.59 -16.10 -11.54
N LEU A 244 -0.38 -16.23 -10.96
CA LEU A 244 0.12 -15.22 -10.03
C LEU A 244 0.36 -13.89 -10.76
N VAL A 245 -0.28 -12.84 -10.28
CA VAL A 245 -0.09 -11.47 -10.76
C VAL A 245 1.25 -10.93 -10.27
N SER A 246 2.01 -10.26 -11.14
CA SER A 246 3.17 -9.45 -10.78
C SER A 246 2.73 -8.00 -10.55
N LEU A 247 3.09 -7.43 -9.41
CA LEU A 247 2.81 -6.03 -9.08
C LEU A 247 3.53 -5.09 -10.04
N LEU A 248 4.79 -5.40 -10.38
CA LEU A 248 5.59 -4.59 -11.29
C LEU A 248 5.04 -4.59 -12.72
N GLU A 249 4.68 -5.78 -13.25
CA GLU A 249 4.11 -5.88 -14.60
C GLU A 249 2.76 -5.15 -14.67
N ARG A 250 1.90 -5.34 -13.66
CA ARG A 250 0.61 -4.66 -13.60
C ARG A 250 0.74 -3.15 -13.46
N TRP A 251 1.72 -2.67 -12.70
CA TRP A 251 2.04 -1.26 -12.60
C TRP A 251 2.44 -0.68 -13.96
N ARG A 252 3.31 -1.36 -14.70
CA ARG A 252 3.71 -0.95 -16.06
C ARG A 252 2.53 -0.88 -17.03
N GLU A 253 1.69 -1.90 -17.05
CA GLU A 253 0.46 -1.91 -17.87
C GLU A 253 -0.46 -0.70 -17.58
N LEU A 254 -0.62 -0.35 -16.30
CA LEU A 254 -1.46 0.79 -15.91
C LEU A 254 -0.85 2.13 -16.34
N HIS A 255 0.48 2.26 -16.24
CA HIS A 255 1.19 3.45 -16.72
C HIS A 255 1.11 3.59 -18.24
N GLU A 256 1.35 2.54 -18.99
CA GLU A 256 1.23 2.54 -20.45
C GLU A 256 -0.17 2.94 -20.90
N ARG A 257 -1.21 2.41 -20.24
CA ARG A 257 -2.61 2.79 -20.52
C ARG A 257 -2.87 4.26 -20.19
N ALA A 258 -2.36 4.79 -19.10
CA ALA A 258 -2.54 6.18 -18.72
C ALA A 258 -1.84 7.12 -19.70
N VAL A 259 -0.63 6.78 -20.14
CA VAL A 259 0.11 7.55 -21.16
C VAL A 259 -0.65 7.53 -22.50
N ALA A 260 -1.13 6.37 -22.94
CA ALA A 260 -1.92 6.25 -24.16
C ALA A 260 -3.21 7.07 -24.11
N ALA A 261 -3.95 7.03 -22.98
CA ALA A 261 -5.15 7.82 -22.78
C ALA A 261 -4.87 9.33 -22.78
N SER A 262 -3.77 9.77 -22.16
CA SER A 262 -3.36 11.18 -22.16
C SER A 262 -3.00 11.66 -23.57
N ALA A 263 -2.33 10.83 -24.38
CA ALA A 263 -1.99 11.17 -25.77
C ALA A 263 -3.25 11.30 -26.67
N GLN A 264 -4.26 10.47 -26.44
CA GLN A 264 -5.54 10.59 -27.18
C GLN A 264 -6.27 11.89 -26.85
N LEU A 265 -6.34 12.28 -25.56
CA LEU A 265 -6.99 13.53 -25.16
C LEU A 265 -6.30 14.76 -25.74
N THR A 266 -4.98 14.77 -25.86
CA THR A 266 -4.25 15.89 -26.50
C THR A 266 -4.51 15.98 -28.01
N LEU A 267 -4.83 14.88 -28.69
CA LEU A 267 -5.18 14.88 -30.12
C LEU A 267 -6.64 15.33 -30.40
N GLU A 268 -7.54 15.15 -29.43
CA GLU A 268 -8.94 15.55 -29.58
C GLU A 268 -9.19 17.04 -29.26
N TRP A 269 -8.28 17.71 -28.56
CA TRP A 269 -8.39 19.10 -28.10
C TRP A 269 -7.36 20.05 -28.71
N GLY A 270 -6.49 19.57 -29.60
CA GLY A 270 -5.53 20.37 -30.39
C GLY A 270 -6.01 20.57 -31.81
#